data_7a06cd8365b1eafa62a7b22764e46825
#
_entry.id   7a06cd8365b1eafa62a7b22764e46825
#
_cell.length_a   1.000
_cell.length_b   1.000
_cell.length_c   1.000
_cell.angle_alpha   90.00
_cell.angle_beta   90.00
_cell.angle_gamma   90.00
#
_symmetry.space_group_name_H-M   'P 1'
#
loop_
_entity.id
_entity.type
_entity.pdbx_description
1 polymer ?
#
loop_
_entity_poly.entity_id
_entity_poly.type
_entity_poly.pdbx_seq_one_letter_code
_entity_poly.pdbx_strand_id
1 'polypeptide(L)'
;MRFFLVAGLLFISSAGLAQTITISGLARDRATREPLPFASVSILGKSIGTVTNLNGEFDFHLPAEYRNEILVISMLGYANFEAPVWSVMSSTGQPRVFELDKSPTLLQEVIVADTLSGGDILRIALSRIEENYPMKPFLLDGFYRDTKKVGGTYISLLEAAVRIYDDDYREPRNRFRLRERVKLIEVRQSLGYENKFTQYFDQDNLLEDLLLQNNIRYRQFKNDDDFLKSVKRERDTHYNGHPIFVVTHQENFHLKVYIDKRNYAIIHLETETGPTGEIVTRRKGMYSTFDGLKKTIDFRQYQGKMYINYMTVTSRINWYDSRTEQLNFETELYQELLINKVTPDTQERIASTEKMKNYGLQYQDRPYNKEFWANYNVIKETPLDRKILADLEKQIPLEQQFEN
;
A
#
# COMPACT_ATOMS: atom_id res chain seq x y z
N MET A 1 -4.81 54.90 -49.19
CA MET A 1 -4.34 54.85 -47.78
C MET A 1 -5.35 53.97 -47.00
N ARG A 2 -5.07 52.67 -46.87
CA ARG A 2 -5.95 51.73 -46.18
C ARG A 2 -5.27 51.27 -44.92
N PHE A 3 -5.83 51.65 -43.77
CA PHE A 3 -5.38 51.17 -42.46
C PHE A 3 -5.94 49.76 -42.24
N PHE A 4 -5.07 48.77 -42.07
CA PHE A 4 -5.43 47.46 -41.57
C PHE A 4 -5.29 47.46 -40.03
N LEU A 5 -6.40 47.34 -39.35
CA LEU A 5 -6.49 47.11 -37.90
C LEU A 5 -6.33 45.60 -37.68
N VAL A 6 -5.14 45.18 -37.16
CA VAL A 6 -4.91 43.83 -36.73
C VAL A 6 -5.34 43.74 -35.27
N ALA A 7 -6.53 43.17 -35.05
CA ALA A 7 -6.99 42.81 -33.69
C ALA A 7 -6.31 41.51 -33.26
N GLY A 8 -5.28 41.65 -32.43
CA GLY A 8 -4.64 40.52 -31.78
C GLY A 8 -5.58 39.89 -30.73
N LEU A 9 -6.15 38.75 -31.01
CA LEU A 9 -6.79 37.88 -30.00
C LEU A 9 -5.69 37.33 -29.07
N LEU A 10 -5.57 37.92 -27.90
CA LEU A 10 -4.86 37.32 -26.78
C LEU A 10 -5.70 36.13 -26.26
N PHE A 11 -5.37 34.90 -26.68
CA PHE A 11 -5.77 33.71 -26.00
C PHE A 11 -5.04 33.65 -24.65
N ILE A 12 -5.67 34.19 -23.62
CA ILE A 12 -5.27 33.89 -22.23
C ILE A 12 -5.69 32.44 -21.99
N SER A 13 -4.78 31.51 -22.22
CA SER A 13 -4.90 30.17 -21.68
C SER A 13 -4.83 30.30 -20.15
N SER A 14 -5.99 30.43 -19.50
CA SER A 14 -6.11 30.20 -18.08
C SER A 14 -5.72 28.74 -17.82
N ALA A 15 -4.46 28.49 -17.50
CA ALA A 15 -4.05 27.30 -16.79
C ALA A 15 -4.86 27.33 -15.49
N GLY A 16 -6.01 26.65 -15.47
CA GLY A 16 -6.78 26.47 -14.27
C GLY A 16 -5.88 25.75 -13.28
N LEU A 17 -5.38 26.47 -12.30
CA LEU A 17 -4.82 25.87 -11.09
C LEU A 17 -5.93 24.97 -10.56
N ALA A 18 -5.80 23.67 -10.72
CA ALA A 18 -6.73 22.72 -10.16
C ALA A 18 -6.72 22.92 -8.64
N GLN A 19 -7.75 23.63 -8.14
CA GLN A 19 -7.89 23.86 -6.70
C GLN A 19 -7.97 22.50 -6.01
N THR A 20 -7.06 22.25 -5.08
CA THR A 20 -7.04 21.04 -4.28
C THR A 20 -7.83 21.27 -3.00
N ILE A 21 -8.70 20.34 -2.67
CA ILE A 21 -9.40 20.25 -1.38
C ILE A 21 -8.62 19.29 -0.51
N THR A 22 -8.39 19.63 0.76
CA THR A 22 -7.81 18.71 1.75
C THR A 22 -8.83 18.38 2.81
N ILE A 23 -9.06 17.08 3.04
CA ILE A 23 -9.85 16.57 4.16
C ILE A 23 -8.89 15.94 5.15
N SER A 24 -8.75 16.55 6.33
CA SER A 24 -7.96 16.02 7.44
C SER A 24 -8.88 15.36 8.46
N GLY A 25 -8.58 14.13 8.87
CA GLY A 25 -9.44 13.38 9.76
C GLY A 25 -8.75 12.35 10.64
N LEU A 26 -9.52 11.88 11.62
CA LEU A 26 -9.21 10.77 12.51
C LEU A 26 -10.37 9.78 12.45
N ALA A 27 -10.16 8.58 11.91
CA ALA A 27 -11.11 7.49 11.96
C ALA A 27 -10.91 6.65 13.23
N ARG A 28 -12.00 6.37 13.97
CA ARG A 28 -11.96 5.58 15.19
C ARG A 28 -13.22 4.72 15.38
N ASP A 29 -13.09 3.68 16.17
CA ASP A 29 -14.23 2.87 16.63
C ASP A 29 -15.13 3.73 17.52
N ARG A 30 -16.45 3.75 17.27
CA ARG A 30 -17.40 4.58 18.04
C ARG A 30 -17.51 4.14 19.50
N ALA A 31 -17.47 2.82 19.75
CA ALA A 31 -17.70 2.27 21.08
C ALA A 31 -16.42 2.32 21.94
N THR A 32 -15.27 1.88 21.39
CA THR A 32 -14.00 1.79 22.13
C THR A 32 -13.17 3.06 22.08
N ARG A 33 -13.44 3.94 21.08
CA ARG A 33 -12.64 5.15 20.78
C ARG A 33 -11.24 4.84 20.27
N GLU A 34 -10.91 3.58 20.05
CA GLU A 34 -9.64 3.17 19.49
C GLU A 34 -9.49 3.64 18.04
N PRO A 35 -8.29 4.08 17.63
CA PRO A 35 -8.05 4.46 16.25
C PRO A 35 -8.24 3.28 15.31
N LEU A 36 -8.65 3.55 14.08
CA LEU A 36 -8.81 2.56 13.01
C LEU A 36 -7.65 2.68 12.02
N PRO A 37 -6.56 1.93 12.20
CA PRO A 37 -5.42 1.97 11.29
C PRO A 37 -5.75 1.34 9.95
N PHE A 38 -5.21 1.93 8.88
CA PHE A 38 -5.33 1.45 7.50
C PHE A 38 -6.78 1.35 6.98
N ALA A 39 -7.72 2.08 7.60
CA ALA A 39 -9.05 2.25 7.05
C ALA A 39 -8.95 2.95 5.68
N SER A 40 -9.65 2.43 4.69
CA SER A 40 -9.68 3.03 3.34
C SER A 40 -10.53 4.30 3.34
N VAL A 41 -9.99 5.38 2.80
CA VAL A 41 -10.66 6.68 2.62
C VAL A 41 -10.74 6.96 1.12
N SER A 42 -11.93 7.09 0.56
CA SER A 42 -12.12 7.20 -0.90
C SER A 42 -13.34 8.02 -1.26
N ILE A 43 -13.50 8.31 -2.54
CA ILE A 43 -14.71 8.91 -3.09
C ILE A 43 -15.56 7.80 -3.75
N LEU A 44 -16.84 7.75 -3.37
CA LEU A 44 -17.77 6.73 -3.85
C LEU A 44 -17.78 6.64 -5.37
N GLY A 45 -17.53 5.44 -5.89
CA GLY A 45 -17.52 5.19 -7.34
C GLY A 45 -16.37 5.84 -8.12
N LYS A 46 -15.41 6.48 -7.45
CA LYS A 46 -14.22 7.06 -8.08
C LYS A 46 -12.98 6.22 -7.78
N SER A 47 -11.95 6.41 -8.60
CA SER A 47 -10.70 5.65 -8.52
C SER A 47 -9.66 6.22 -7.56
N ILE A 48 -9.99 7.33 -6.86
CA ILE A 48 -9.06 8.01 -5.95
C ILE A 48 -9.30 7.62 -4.49
N GLY A 49 -8.23 7.61 -3.70
CA GLY A 49 -8.31 7.31 -2.27
C GLY A 49 -6.96 7.44 -1.56
N THR A 50 -7.04 7.26 -0.24
CA THR A 50 -5.91 7.15 0.68
C THR A 50 -6.26 6.14 1.77
N VAL A 51 -5.39 5.97 2.77
CA VAL A 51 -5.64 5.16 3.97
C VAL A 51 -5.30 5.97 5.22
N THR A 52 -5.88 5.56 6.36
CA THR A 52 -5.47 6.10 7.65
C THR A 52 -4.13 5.52 8.08
N ASN A 53 -3.37 6.28 8.86
CA ASN A 53 -2.13 5.84 9.50
C ASN A 53 -2.42 4.94 10.73
N LEU A 54 -1.38 4.53 11.47
CA LEU A 54 -1.50 3.72 12.70
C LEU A 54 -2.36 4.36 13.80
N ASN A 55 -2.50 5.68 13.81
CA ASN A 55 -3.34 6.42 14.75
C ASN A 55 -4.74 6.69 14.21
N GLY A 56 -5.12 6.12 13.07
CA GLY A 56 -6.39 6.40 12.42
C GLY A 56 -6.47 7.76 11.72
N GLU A 57 -5.36 8.50 11.62
CA GLU A 57 -5.33 9.84 11.02
C GLU A 57 -5.07 9.77 9.52
N PHE A 58 -5.58 10.75 8.77
CA PHE A 58 -5.33 10.90 7.34
C PHE A 58 -5.41 12.36 6.90
N ASP A 59 -4.70 12.68 5.82
CA ASP A 59 -4.90 13.85 5.00
C ASP A 59 -5.19 13.37 3.57
N PHE A 60 -6.35 13.75 3.03
CA PHE A 60 -6.78 13.35 1.71
C PHE A 60 -6.89 14.58 0.81
N HIS A 61 -5.94 14.71 -0.12
CA HIS A 61 -5.91 15.75 -1.13
C HIS A 61 -6.67 15.30 -2.37
N LEU A 62 -7.66 16.05 -2.78
CA LEU A 62 -8.50 15.72 -3.93
C LEU A 62 -8.83 16.96 -4.76
N PRO A 63 -9.04 16.82 -6.08
CA PRO A 63 -9.50 17.91 -6.95
C PRO A 63 -10.81 18.50 -6.48
N ALA A 64 -10.97 19.82 -6.60
CA ALA A 64 -12.17 20.56 -6.15
C ALA A 64 -13.46 20.08 -6.86
N GLU A 65 -13.36 19.45 -8.01
CA GLU A 65 -14.49 18.85 -8.73
C GLU A 65 -15.22 17.78 -7.91
N TYR A 66 -14.54 17.14 -6.95
CA TYR A 66 -15.14 16.12 -6.08
C TYR A 66 -15.88 16.71 -4.87
N ARG A 67 -16.01 18.02 -4.76
CA ARG A 67 -16.67 18.70 -3.62
C ARG A 67 -18.08 18.19 -3.33
N ASN A 68 -18.83 17.84 -4.35
CA ASN A 68 -20.22 17.37 -4.22
C ASN A 68 -20.35 15.85 -4.19
N GLU A 69 -19.25 15.12 -4.31
CA GLU A 69 -19.23 13.66 -4.26
C GLU A 69 -19.31 13.16 -2.80
N ILE A 70 -19.44 11.84 -2.62
CA ILE A 70 -19.55 11.20 -1.31
C ILE A 70 -18.18 10.68 -0.90
N LEU A 71 -17.68 11.15 0.25
CA LEU A 71 -16.55 10.53 0.96
C LEU A 71 -17.03 9.24 1.61
N VAL A 72 -16.23 8.18 1.46
CA VAL A 72 -16.45 6.88 2.11
C VAL A 72 -15.23 6.53 2.93
N ILE A 73 -15.44 6.19 4.20
CA ILE A 73 -14.42 5.57 5.05
C ILE A 73 -14.90 4.14 5.35
N SER A 74 -14.09 3.16 5.00
CA SER A 74 -14.43 1.75 5.13
C SER A 74 -13.31 0.94 5.77
N MET A 75 -13.66 -0.06 6.56
CA MET A 75 -12.73 -0.99 7.19
C MET A 75 -13.41 -2.35 7.39
N LEU A 76 -12.61 -3.42 7.29
CA LEU A 76 -13.08 -4.78 7.57
C LEU A 76 -13.71 -4.88 8.97
N GLY A 77 -14.92 -5.44 9.04
CA GLY A 77 -15.67 -5.59 10.29
C GLY A 77 -16.44 -4.35 10.74
N TYR A 78 -16.44 -3.27 9.96
CA TYR A 78 -17.14 -2.02 10.26
C TYR A 78 -18.17 -1.66 9.18
N ALA A 79 -19.22 -0.94 9.60
CA ALA A 79 -20.11 -0.25 8.70
C ALA A 79 -19.41 0.97 8.09
N ASN A 80 -19.65 1.24 6.82
CA ASN A 80 -19.07 2.40 6.18
C ASN A 80 -19.56 3.71 6.82
N PHE A 81 -18.65 4.68 6.94
CA PHE A 81 -19.01 6.07 7.09
C PHE A 81 -19.16 6.70 5.69
N GLU A 82 -20.27 7.39 5.44
CA GLU A 82 -20.53 8.06 4.17
C GLU A 82 -21.05 9.47 4.41
N ALA A 83 -20.47 10.47 3.74
CA ALA A 83 -20.93 11.84 3.79
C ALA A 83 -20.51 12.65 2.56
N PRO A 84 -21.27 13.68 2.13
CA PRO A 84 -20.82 14.59 1.08
C PRO A 84 -19.50 15.28 1.46
N VAL A 85 -18.56 15.36 0.52
CA VAL A 85 -17.23 15.99 0.74
C VAL A 85 -17.38 17.39 1.34
N TRP A 86 -18.27 18.23 0.79
CA TRP A 86 -18.49 19.59 1.30
C TRP A 86 -18.88 19.64 2.78
N SER A 87 -19.58 18.62 3.28
CA SER A 87 -20.05 18.57 4.69
C SER A 87 -18.97 18.17 5.69
N VAL A 88 -17.88 17.58 5.20
CA VAL A 88 -16.76 17.08 6.03
C VAL A 88 -15.49 17.91 5.89
N MET A 89 -15.49 18.89 4.99
CA MET A 89 -14.41 19.86 4.88
C MET A 89 -14.31 20.67 6.19
N SER A 90 -13.09 20.76 6.74
CA SER A 90 -12.87 21.58 7.92
C SER A 90 -12.76 23.05 7.55
N SER A 91 -13.63 23.90 8.11
CA SER A 91 -13.50 25.35 8.01
C SER A 91 -12.44 25.92 8.97
N THR A 92 -11.99 25.15 9.95
CA THR A 92 -11.10 25.58 11.02
C THR A 92 -9.66 25.02 10.90
N GLY A 93 -9.40 24.19 9.88
CA GLY A 93 -8.10 23.48 9.73
C GLY A 93 -7.84 22.38 10.77
N GLN A 94 -8.80 22.11 11.66
CA GLN A 94 -8.71 21.04 12.66
C GLN A 94 -9.12 19.69 12.05
N PRO A 95 -8.40 18.58 12.34
CA PRO A 95 -8.80 17.25 11.92
C PRO A 95 -10.20 16.88 12.43
N ARG A 96 -11.06 16.36 11.55
CA ARG A 96 -12.40 15.90 11.94
C ARG A 96 -12.36 14.46 12.43
N VAL A 97 -13.15 14.16 13.46
CA VAL A 97 -13.30 12.79 13.96
C VAL A 97 -14.42 12.09 13.19
N PHE A 98 -14.10 10.91 12.64
CA PHE A 98 -15.00 10.00 11.95
C PHE A 98 -15.16 8.73 12.79
N GLU A 99 -16.37 8.47 13.25
CA GLU A 99 -16.67 7.32 14.11
C GLU A 99 -17.37 6.23 13.28
N LEU A 100 -16.79 5.04 13.25
CA LEU A 100 -17.35 3.87 12.57
C LEU A 100 -17.95 2.91 13.62
N ASP A 101 -19.10 2.35 13.29
CA ASP A 101 -19.71 1.28 14.08
C ASP A 101 -19.20 -0.07 13.61
N LYS A 102 -18.90 -0.97 14.54
CA LYS A 102 -18.70 -2.38 14.17
C LYS A 102 -19.94 -2.89 13.47
N SER A 103 -19.76 -3.52 12.34
CA SER A 103 -20.86 -4.19 11.66
C SER A 103 -21.50 -5.18 12.62
N PRO A 104 -22.82 -5.12 12.85
CA PRO A 104 -23.47 -6.12 13.68
C PRO A 104 -23.15 -7.48 13.08
N THR A 105 -22.44 -8.29 13.81
CA THR A 105 -22.37 -9.70 13.47
C THR A 105 -23.78 -10.20 13.62
N LEU A 106 -24.47 -10.42 12.50
CA LEU A 106 -25.81 -10.99 12.56
C LEU A 106 -25.69 -12.27 13.39
N LEU A 107 -26.23 -12.23 14.60
CA LEU A 107 -26.58 -13.41 15.39
C LEU A 107 -27.76 -14.13 14.69
N GLN A 108 -27.79 -14.11 13.37
CA GLN A 108 -28.62 -15.03 12.64
C GLN A 108 -28.01 -16.40 12.86
N GLU A 109 -28.79 -17.22 13.54
CA GLU A 109 -28.70 -18.66 13.51
C GLU A 109 -27.98 -19.06 12.24
N VAL A 110 -26.82 -19.73 12.37
CA VAL A 110 -26.05 -20.21 11.23
C VAL A 110 -27.00 -21.17 10.53
N ILE A 111 -27.79 -20.66 9.59
CA ILE A 111 -28.38 -21.51 8.58
C ILE A 111 -27.17 -22.03 7.82
N VAL A 112 -26.77 -23.25 8.15
CA VAL A 112 -25.69 -24.01 7.50
C VAL A 112 -26.21 -24.41 6.11
N ALA A 113 -26.38 -23.38 5.25
CA ALA A 113 -26.67 -23.59 3.83
C ALA A 113 -25.38 -23.70 3.01
N ASP A 114 -24.24 -23.39 3.64
CA ASP A 114 -22.93 -23.33 2.97
C ASP A 114 -21.96 -24.28 3.68
N THR A 115 -21.78 -25.46 3.11
CA THR A 115 -20.93 -26.55 3.63
C THR A 115 -19.48 -26.46 3.15
N LEU A 116 -19.09 -25.36 2.48
CA LEU A 116 -17.75 -25.22 1.93
C LEU A 116 -16.68 -25.15 3.04
N SER A 117 -15.65 -25.97 2.89
CA SER A 117 -14.46 -25.90 3.74
C SER A 117 -13.66 -24.63 3.45
N GLY A 118 -12.74 -24.24 4.36
CA GLY A 118 -11.82 -23.14 4.11
C GLY A 118 -10.99 -23.32 2.84
N GLY A 119 -10.54 -24.56 2.60
CA GLY A 119 -9.80 -24.93 1.38
C GLY A 119 -10.62 -24.80 0.10
N ASP A 120 -11.89 -25.21 0.12
CA ASP A 120 -12.78 -25.07 -1.05
C ASP A 120 -13.02 -23.59 -1.37
N ILE A 121 -13.27 -22.77 -0.34
CA ILE A 121 -13.45 -21.32 -0.49
C ILE A 121 -12.20 -20.68 -1.12
N LEU A 122 -11.01 -21.01 -0.61
CA LEU A 122 -9.75 -20.50 -1.14
C LEU A 122 -9.51 -20.99 -2.58
N ARG A 123 -9.76 -22.28 -2.88
CA ARG A 123 -9.64 -22.84 -4.23
C ARG A 123 -10.52 -22.10 -5.24
N ILE A 124 -11.79 -21.86 -4.88
CA ILE A 124 -12.71 -21.09 -5.73
C ILE A 124 -12.19 -19.66 -5.94
N ALA A 125 -11.76 -18.98 -4.87
CA ALA A 125 -11.23 -17.63 -4.97
C ALA A 125 -10.03 -17.56 -5.92
N LEU A 126 -9.07 -18.49 -5.80
CA LEU A 126 -7.89 -18.55 -6.66
C LEU A 126 -8.26 -18.85 -8.13
N SER A 127 -9.28 -19.68 -8.39
CA SER A 127 -9.74 -19.96 -9.76
C SER A 127 -10.42 -18.76 -10.42
N ARG A 128 -10.96 -17.82 -9.64
CA ARG A 128 -11.66 -16.62 -10.13
C ARG A 128 -10.82 -15.37 -10.22
N ILE A 129 -9.49 -15.48 -10.13
CA ILE A 129 -8.63 -14.29 -10.20
C ILE A 129 -8.84 -13.54 -11.52
N GLU A 130 -8.91 -14.22 -12.66
CA GLU A 130 -9.10 -13.56 -13.95
C GLU A 130 -10.50 -12.93 -14.12
N GLU A 131 -11.50 -13.43 -13.40
CA GLU A 131 -12.84 -12.83 -13.36
C GLU A 131 -12.87 -11.56 -12.51
N ASN A 132 -12.17 -11.55 -11.38
CA ASN A 132 -12.26 -10.50 -10.39
C ASN A 132 -11.22 -9.39 -10.55
N TYR A 133 -10.08 -9.66 -11.21
CA TYR A 133 -8.99 -8.69 -11.36
C TYR A 133 -8.88 -8.17 -12.81
N PRO A 134 -8.13 -7.08 -13.06
CA PRO A 134 -8.04 -6.48 -14.39
C PRO A 134 -7.45 -7.43 -15.43
N MET A 135 -8.13 -7.55 -16.57
CA MET A 135 -7.66 -8.33 -17.74
C MET A 135 -7.37 -7.44 -18.94
N LYS A 136 -7.33 -6.13 -18.73
CA LYS A 136 -6.95 -5.10 -19.68
C LYS A 136 -5.92 -4.17 -19.05
N PRO A 137 -5.12 -3.43 -19.84
CA PRO A 137 -4.10 -2.53 -19.34
C PRO A 137 -4.65 -1.48 -18.38
N PHE A 138 -3.90 -1.20 -17.33
CA PHE A 138 -4.25 -0.18 -16.34
C PHE A 138 -3.01 0.52 -15.80
N LEU A 139 -3.23 1.71 -15.21
CA LEU A 139 -2.23 2.49 -14.50
C LEU A 139 -2.64 2.66 -13.05
N LEU A 140 -1.63 2.64 -12.18
CA LEU A 140 -1.75 2.97 -10.76
C LEU A 140 -0.81 4.14 -10.46
N ASP A 141 -1.32 5.24 -9.93
CA ASP A 141 -0.50 6.29 -9.34
C ASP A 141 -0.41 6.00 -7.84
N GLY A 142 0.81 5.89 -7.31
CA GLY A 142 1.02 5.42 -5.94
C GLY A 142 2.14 6.14 -5.21
N PHE A 143 2.04 6.11 -3.88
CA PHE A 143 3.06 6.51 -2.93
C PHE A 143 3.76 5.27 -2.37
N TYR A 144 5.09 5.23 -2.50
CA TYR A 144 5.96 4.22 -1.93
C TYR A 144 6.80 4.80 -0.81
N ARG A 145 6.99 4.05 0.27
CA ARG A 145 7.90 4.37 1.35
C ARG A 145 8.68 3.13 1.76
N ASP A 146 9.99 3.28 2.02
CA ASP A 146 10.75 2.30 2.78
C ASP A 146 11.51 2.94 3.94
N THR A 147 11.65 2.20 5.03
CA THR A 147 12.49 2.54 6.16
C THR A 147 13.40 1.38 6.51
N LYS A 148 14.64 1.70 6.86
CA LYS A 148 15.65 0.72 7.30
C LYS A 148 15.99 0.97 8.76
N LYS A 149 15.99 -0.11 9.56
CA LYS A 149 16.29 -0.07 10.99
C LYS A 149 17.37 -1.09 11.33
N VAL A 150 18.32 -0.73 12.19
CA VAL A 150 19.42 -1.58 12.67
C VAL A 150 19.49 -1.48 14.18
N GLY A 151 19.38 -2.61 14.88
CA GLY A 151 19.42 -2.66 16.34
C GLY A 151 18.41 -1.72 17.00
N GLY A 152 17.22 -1.57 16.41
CA GLY A 152 16.16 -0.70 16.91
C GLY A 152 16.27 0.79 16.54
N THR A 153 17.33 1.21 15.82
CA THR A 153 17.53 2.60 15.36
C THR A 153 17.22 2.72 13.87
N TYR A 154 16.42 3.71 13.48
CA TYR A 154 16.18 4.02 12.08
C TYR A 154 17.40 4.70 11.47
N ILE A 155 17.82 4.20 10.31
CA ILE A 155 19.04 4.66 9.63
C ILE A 155 18.75 5.24 8.26
N SER A 156 17.58 4.99 7.67
CA SER A 156 17.18 5.62 6.41
C SER A 156 15.68 5.64 6.22
N LEU A 157 15.22 6.65 5.49
CA LEU A 157 13.87 6.81 4.96
C LEU A 157 13.99 7.16 3.49
N LEU A 158 13.20 6.50 2.64
CA LEU A 158 12.99 6.87 1.25
C LEU A 158 11.50 6.91 0.96
N GLU A 159 11.07 7.94 0.24
CA GLU A 159 9.71 8.09 -0.25
C GLU A 159 9.70 8.42 -1.74
N ALA A 160 8.78 7.81 -2.47
CA ALA A 160 8.65 8.03 -3.91
C ALA A 160 7.19 8.10 -4.35
N ALA A 161 6.90 9.03 -5.24
CA ALA A 161 5.70 9.02 -6.05
C ALA A 161 5.97 8.25 -7.34
N VAL A 162 5.16 7.25 -7.63
CA VAL A 162 5.39 6.34 -8.76
C VAL A 162 4.14 6.17 -9.59
N ARG A 163 4.32 5.90 -10.87
CA ARG A 163 3.28 5.41 -11.77
C ARG A 163 3.61 3.99 -12.18
N ILE A 164 2.67 3.07 -12.01
CA ILE A 164 2.84 1.65 -12.28
C ILE A 164 1.86 1.28 -13.39
N TYR A 165 2.37 0.70 -14.46
CA TYR A 165 1.59 0.16 -15.57
C TYR A 165 1.66 -1.37 -15.52
N ASP A 166 0.52 -2.04 -15.66
CA ASP A 166 0.45 -3.48 -15.91
C ASP A 166 -0.50 -3.77 -17.08
N ASP A 167 -0.19 -4.80 -17.86
CA ASP A 167 -1.01 -5.22 -18.98
C ASP A 167 -2.29 -5.95 -18.52
N ASP A 168 -2.18 -6.81 -17.50
CA ASP A 168 -3.28 -7.64 -16.98
C ASP A 168 -2.86 -8.50 -15.78
N TYR A 169 -3.82 -9.17 -15.16
CA TYR A 169 -3.62 -10.14 -14.07
C TYR A 169 -3.59 -11.61 -14.55
N ARG A 170 -3.33 -11.89 -15.84
CA ARG A 170 -3.12 -13.27 -16.31
C ARG A 170 -1.96 -13.91 -15.57
N GLU A 171 -2.02 -15.23 -15.44
CA GLU A 171 -0.93 -15.97 -14.80
C GLU A 171 0.40 -15.70 -15.52
N PRO A 172 1.45 -15.24 -14.80
CA PRO A 172 2.72 -14.94 -15.41
C PRO A 172 3.48 -16.24 -15.75
N ARG A 173 4.17 -16.26 -16.89
CA ARG A 173 5.06 -17.37 -17.24
C ARG A 173 6.21 -17.56 -16.23
N ASN A 174 6.68 -16.46 -15.65
CA ASN A 174 7.68 -16.46 -14.60
C ASN A 174 7.13 -15.66 -13.41
N ARG A 175 6.91 -16.35 -12.29
CA ARG A 175 6.35 -15.78 -11.04
C ARG A 175 7.37 -14.97 -10.22
N PHE A 176 8.64 -14.99 -10.64
CA PHE A 176 9.75 -14.30 -9.97
C PHE A 176 10.30 -13.14 -10.81
N ARG A 177 9.58 -12.72 -11.84
CA ARG A 177 9.98 -11.60 -12.69
C ARG A 177 8.87 -10.59 -12.80
N LEU A 178 9.22 -9.33 -12.47
CA LEU A 178 8.30 -8.21 -12.54
C LEU A 178 7.75 -8.05 -13.97
N ARG A 179 6.43 -7.91 -14.08
CA ARG A 179 5.73 -7.63 -15.32
C ARG A 179 5.34 -6.16 -15.44
N GLU A 180 5.11 -5.52 -14.33
CA GLU A 180 4.76 -4.12 -14.23
C GLU A 180 5.90 -3.24 -14.78
N ARG A 181 5.53 -2.09 -15.29
CA ARG A 181 6.47 -1.02 -15.66
C ARG A 181 6.28 0.11 -14.69
N VAL A 182 7.34 0.48 -14.01
CA VAL A 182 7.32 1.57 -13.05
C VAL A 182 7.99 2.79 -13.65
N LYS A 183 7.34 3.96 -13.54
CA LYS A 183 7.89 5.28 -13.84
C LYS A 183 8.00 6.04 -12.52
N LEU A 184 9.18 6.54 -12.21
CA LEU A 184 9.40 7.44 -11.08
C LEU A 184 8.86 8.83 -11.44
N ILE A 185 8.03 9.38 -10.56
CA ILE A 185 7.49 10.75 -10.68
C ILE A 185 8.33 11.69 -9.83
N GLU A 186 8.45 11.43 -8.53
CA GLU A 186 9.26 12.18 -7.57
C GLU A 186 9.86 11.22 -6.54
N VAL A 187 11.00 11.61 -5.96
CA VAL A 187 11.65 10.86 -4.88
C VAL A 187 12.26 11.84 -3.89
N ARG A 188 12.20 11.48 -2.61
CA ARG A 188 12.95 12.14 -1.55
C ARG A 188 13.51 11.09 -0.59
N GLN A 189 14.70 11.38 -0.06
CA GLN A 189 15.37 10.41 0.83
C GLN A 189 16.23 11.11 1.87
N SER A 190 16.38 10.44 3.02
CA SER A 190 17.28 10.90 4.07
C SER A 190 18.74 10.60 3.71
N LEU A 191 19.68 11.38 4.27
CA LEU A 191 21.13 11.13 4.14
C LEU A 191 21.60 9.80 4.74
N GLY A 192 20.74 9.09 5.43
CA GLY A 192 21.02 7.77 6.01
C GLY A 192 21.52 6.73 5.02
N TYR A 193 21.26 6.89 3.70
CA TYR A 193 21.80 6.00 2.68
C TYR A 193 23.35 6.01 2.61
N GLU A 194 24.02 7.00 3.10
CA GLU A 194 25.47 7.03 3.28
C GLU A 194 25.93 6.24 4.52
N ASN A 195 24.99 5.79 5.36
CA ASN A 195 25.32 5.05 6.58
C ASN A 195 25.96 3.68 6.24
N LYS A 196 27.07 3.37 6.94
CA LYS A 196 27.82 2.09 6.78
C LYS A 196 26.98 0.83 6.91
N PHE A 197 25.81 0.90 7.53
CA PHE A 197 24.91 -0.23 7.72
C PHE A 197 23.98 -0.49 6.54
N THR A 198 23.82 0.44 5.60
CA THR A 198 22.96 0.25 4.41
C THR A 198 23.43 -0.97 3.59
N GLN A 199 24.71 -1.29 3.62
CA GLN A 199 25.28 -2.46 2.94
C GLN A 199 24.73 -3.81 3.42
N TYR A 200 24.05 -3.88 4.56
CA TYR A 200 23.44 -5.10 5.11
C TYR A 200 22.00 -5.30 4.67
N PHE A 201 21.47 -4.37 3.89
CA PHE A 201 20.21 -4.50 3.19
C PHE A 201 20.44 -4.83 1.72
N ASP A 202 19.40 -5.29 1.04
CA ASP A 202 19.46 -5.44 -0.41
C ASP A 202 19.72 -4.09 -1.06
N GLN A 203 20.57 -4.08 -2.07
CA GLN A 203 20.93 -2.90 -2.84
C GLN A 203 20.20 -2.85 -4.20
N ASP A 204 19.39 -3.86 -4.50
CA ASP A 204 18.60 -3.93 -5.71
C ASP A 204 17.35 -3.03 -5.63
N ASN A 205 16.41 -3.23 -6.51
CA ASN A 205 15.20 -2.42 -6.59
C ASN A 205 14.14 -2.90 -5.58
N LEU A 206 14.16 -2.35 -4.38
CA LEU A 206 13.25 -2.71 -3.28
C LEU A 206 11.76 -2.54 -3.63
N LEU A 207 11.41 -1.60 -4.52
CA LEU A 207 10.03 -1.47 -5.01
C LEU A 207 9.64 -2.63 -5.93
N GLU A 208 10.55 -3.13 -6.77
CA GLU A 208 10.32 -4.33 -7.58
C GLU A 208 10.08 -5.53 -6.68
N ASP A 209 10.89 -5.70 -5.63
CA ASP A 209 10.73 -6.75 -4.64
C ASP A 209 9.38 -6.67 -3.93
N LEU A 210 8.95 -5.47 -3.54
CA LEU A 210 7.63 -5.25 -2.96
C LEU A 210 6.51 -5.67 -3.91
N LEU A 211 6.56 -5.24 -5.17
CA LEU A 211 5.53 -5.58 -6.17
C LEU A 211 5.47 -7.09 -6.43
N LEU A 212 6.62 -7.77 -6.45
CA LEU A 212 6.70 -9.24 -6.58
C LEU A 212 6.06 -9.98 -5.39
N GLN A 213 5.88 -9.34 -4.23
CA GLN A 213 5.16 -9.91 -3.10
C GLN A 213 3.63 -9.96 -3.29
N ASN A 214 3.08 -9.46 -4.40
CA ASN A 214 1.65 -9.57 -4.68
C ASN A 214 1.27 -11.02 -5.06
N ASN A 215 0.91 -11.81 -4.06
CA ASN A 215 0.56 -13.23 -4.22
C ASN A 215 -0.55 -13.46 -5.24
N ILE A 216 -1.51 -12.54 -5.36
CA ILE A 216 -2.62 -12.67 -6.31
C ILE A 216 -2.10 -12.48 -7.74
N ARG A 217 -1.34 -11.42 -7.97
CA ARG A 217 -0.78 -11.10 -9.29
C ARG A 217 0.16 -12.18 -9.78
N TYR A 218 1.01 -12.70 -8.89
CA TYR A 218 2.07 -13.65 -9.21
C TYR A 218 1.72 -15.12 -8.92
N ARG A 219 0.45 -15.41 -8.55
CA ARG A 219 -0.02 -16.78 -8.25
C ARG A 219 0.87 -17.50 -7.25
N GLN A 220 1.33 -16.80 -6.21
CA GLN A 220 2.26 -17.33 -5.21
C GLN A 220 1.51 -17.95 -4.02
N PHE A 221 0.53 -18.78 -4.31
CA PHE A 221 -0.17 -19.59 -3.31
C PHE A 221 0.18 -21.06 -3.50
N LYS A 222 0.30 -21.78 -2.39
CA LYS A 222 0.20 -23.23 -2.44
C LYS A 222 -1.25 -23.58 -2.77
N ASN A 223 -1.46 -24.51 -3.66
CA ASN A 223 -2.80 -24.98 -4.08
C ASN A 223 -2.86 -26.49 -4.19
N ASP A 224 -1.89 -27.21 -3.61
CA ASP A 224 -1.96 -28.66 -3.46
C ASP A 224 -3.02 -29.04 -2.43
N ASP A 225 -3.51 -30.27 -2.55
CA ASP A 225 -4.62 -30.76 -1.74
C ASP A 225 -4.28 -30.81 -0.24
N ASP A 226 -3.02 -31.05 0.12
CA ASP A 226 -2.62 -31.16 1.54
C ASP A 226 -2.63 -29.76 2.19
N PHE A 227 -2.12 -28.76 1.50
CA PHE A 227 -2.24 -27.37 1.96
C PHE A 227 -3.70 -26.94 2.09
N LEU A 228 -4.52 -27.20 1.06
CA LEU A 228 -5.93 -26.79 1.08
C LEU A 228 -6.74 -27.49 2.18
N LYS A 229 -6.43 -28.76 2.52
CA LYS A 229 -7.04 -29.45 3.67
C LYS A 229 -6.70 -28.80 5.02
N SER A 230 -5.53 -28.17 5.13
CA SER A 230 -5.09 -27.46 6.34
C SER A 230 -5.73 -26.08 6.53
N VAL A 231 -6.34 -25.52 5.46
CA VAL A 231 -7.00 -24.21 5.50
C VAL A 231 -8.34 -24.31 6.22
N LYS A 232 -8.48 -23.56 7.31
CA LYS A 232 -9.68 -23.50 8.15
C LYS A 232 -10.57 -22.34 7.75
N ARG A 233 -11.88 -22.52 7.84
CA ARG A 233 -12.84 -21.42 7.77
C ARG A 233 -13.04 -20.87 9.17
N GLU A 234 -12.88 -19.56 9.29
CA GLU A 234 -13.19 -18.80 10.50
C GLU A 234 -14.60 -18.19 10.43
N ARG A 235 -14.97 -17.46 11.49
CA ARG A 235 -16.23 -16.73 11.52
C ARG A 235 -16.23 -15.65 10.43
N ASP A 236 -17.29 -15.61 9.66
CA ASP A 236 -17.50 -14.62 8.61
C ASP A 236 -17.54 -13.19 9.17
N THR A 237 -17.17 -12.22 8.37
CA THR A 237 -17.20 -10.79 8.70
C THR A 237 -17.94 -9.99 7.62
N HIS A 238 -17.84 -8.65 7.65
CA HIS A 238 -18.44 -7.77 6.66
C HIS A 238 -17.42 -6.74 6.16
N TYR A 239 -17.58 -6.35 4.93
CA TYR A 239 -16.85 -5.24 4.31
C TYR A 239 -17.73 -4.57 3.26
N ASN A 240 -17.80 -3.23 3.28
CA ASN A 240 -18.65 -2.46 2.36
C ASN A 240 -20.12 -2.95 2.32
N GLY A 241 -20.66 -3.34 3.49
CA GLY A 241 -22.03 -3.86 3.60
C GLY A 241 -22.24 -5.29 3.08
N HIS A 242 -21.18 -6.01 2.69
CA HIS A 242 -21.25 -7.36 2.14
C HIS A 242 -20.64 -8.39 3.08
N PRO A 243 -21.20 -9.62 3.13
CA PRO A 243 -20.64 -10.70 3.92
C PRO A 243 -19.37 -11.25 3.28
N ILE A 244 -18.37 -11.51 4.12
CA ILE A 244 -17.01 -11.90 3.75
C ILE A 244 -16.66 -13.21 4.42
N PHE A 245 -16.17 -14.19 3.65
CA PHE A 245 -15.51 -15.37 4.18
C PHE A 245 -14.16 -14.99 4.78
N VAL A 246 -13.80 -15.63 5.88
CA VAL A 246 -12.46 -15.55 6.46
C VAL A 246 -11.88 -16.96 6.50
N VAL A 247 -10.71 -17.14 5.89
CA VAL A 247 -10.00 -18.43 5.91
C VAL A 247 -8.59 -18.23 6.43
N THR A 248 -8.08 -19.23 7.17
CA THR A 248 -6.77 -19.16 7.84
C THR A 248 -5.99 -20.44 7.67
N HIS A 249 -4.65 -20.31 7.70
CA HIS A 249 -3.70 -21.42 7.83
C HIS A 249 -2.62 -21.03 8.85
N GLN A 250 -2.16 -21.95 9.72
CA GLN A 250 -1.30 -21.64 10.87
C GLN A 250 -0.21 -22.70 11.15
N GLU A 251 0.15 -23.53 10.20
CA GLU A 251 1.14 -24.60 10.45
C GLU A 251 2.59 -24.08 10.37
N ASN A 252 3.10 -23.88 9.14
CA ASN A 252 4.48 -23.44 8.90
C ASN A 252 4.60 -21.92 8.72
N PHE A 253 3.48 -21.26 8.43
CA PHE A 253 3.33 -19.81 8.31
C PHE A 253 1.88 -19.44 8.60
N HIS A 254 1.66 -18.21 9.01
CA HIS A 254 0.31 -17.70 9.20
C HIS A 254 -0.20 -17.11 7.87
N LEU A 255 -1.37 -17.54 7.45
CA LEU A 255 -2.10 -16.97 6.34
C LEU A 255 -3.52 -16.64 6.80
N LYS A 256 -4.01 -15.45 6.48
CA LYS A 256 -5.39 -15.06 6.66
C LYS A 256 -5.89 -14.36 5.42
N VAL A 257 -6.99 -14.83 4.86
CA VAL A 257 -7.55 -14.32 3.60
C VAL A 257 -9.02 -13.97 3.80
N TYR A 258 -9.40 -12.81 3.33
CA TYR A 258 -10.76 -12.28 3.37
C TYR A 258 -11.32 -12.27 1.95
N ILE A 259 -12.45 -12.96 1.75
CA ILE A 259 -12.98 -13.29 0.42
C ILE A 259 -14.45 -12.88 0.35
N ASP A 260 -14.82 -12.05 -0.61
CA ASP A 260 -16.20 -11.61 -0.83
C ASP A 260 -17.08 -12.82 -1.22
N LYS A 261 -18.18 -13.03 -0.49
CA LYS A 261 -19.09 -14.17 -0.72
C LYS A 261 -19.82 -14.09 -2.06
N ARG A 262 -19.98 -12.92 -2.64
CA ARG A 262 -20.75 -12.74 -3.88
C ARG A 262 -20.02 -13.25 -5.12
N ASN A 263 -18.72 -12.99 -5.20
CA ASN A 263 -17.92 -13.27 -6.39
C ASN A 263 -16.61 -14.02 -6.10
N TYR A 264 -16.31 -14.31 -4.83
CA TYR A 264 -15.06 -14.90 -4.36
C TYR A 264 -13.80 -14.07 -4.66
N ALA A 265 -13.93 -12.73 -4.81
CA ALA A 265 -12.78 -11.85 -4.88
C ALA A 265 -12.03 -11.83 -3.55
N ILE A 266 -10.71 -11.96 -3.57
CA ILE A 266 -9.88 -11.72 -2.40
C ILE A 266 -9.76 -10.21 -2.21
N ILE A 267 -10.22 -9.70 -1.06
CA ILE A 267 -10.24 -8.28 -0.74
C ILE A 267 -9.09 -7.87 0.19
N HIS A 268 -8.64 -8.80 1.02
CA HIS A 268 -7.55 -8.57 1.95
C HIS A 268 -6.81 -9.88 2.22
N LEU A 269 -5.50 -9.79 2.39
CA LEU A 269 -4.69 -10.94 2.77
C LEU A 269 -3.55 -10.53 3.70
N GLU A 270 -3.31 -11.34 4.72
CA GLU A 270 -2.22 -11.22 5.67
C GLU A 270 -1.37 -12.49 5.62
N THR A 271 -0.04 -12.35 5.60
CA THR A 271 0.88 -13.48 5.77
C THR A 271 1.97 -13.13 6.77
N GLU A 272 2.36 -14.11 7.58
CA GLU A 272 3.48 -13.99 8.49
C GLU A 272 4.26 -15.30 8.51
N THR A 273 5.56 -15.20 8.25
CA THR A 273 6.52 -16.32 8.30
C THR A 273 7.54 -16.02 9.38
N GLY A 274 7.72 -16.94 10.30
CA GLY A 274 8.70 -16.85 11.37
C GLY A 274 10.12 -17.25 10.92
N PRO A 275 11.07 -17.34 11.86
CA PRO A 275 12.45 -17.69 11.58
C PRO A 275 12.58 -19.10 10.97
N THR A 276 13.38 -19.23 9.91
CA THR A 276 13.67 -20.52 9.27
C THR A 276 14.96 -21.15 9.78
N GLY A 277 15.85 -20.39 10.43
CA GLY A 277 17.19 -20.81 10.81
C GLY A 277 18.17 -20.96 9.64
N GLU A 278 17.72 -20.77 8.41
CA GLU A 278 18.57 -20.86 7.23
C GLU A 278 19.49 -19.65 7.10
N ILE A 279 20.74 -19.92 6.70
CA ILE A 279 21.70 -18.84 6.43
C ILE A 279 21.34 -18.18 5.09
N VAL A 280 21.00 -16.90 5.15
CA VAL A 280 20.66 -16.10 3.96
C VAL A 280 21.92 -15.65 3.23
N THR A 281 22.92 -15.13 3.96
CA THR A 281 24.17 -14.66 3.36
C THR A 281 25.32 -14.65 4.37
N ARG A 282 26.55 -14.57 3.85
CA ARG A 282 27.78 -14.41 4.64
C ARG A 282 28.52 -13.16 4.16
N ARG A 283 28.89 -12.26 5.09
CA ARG A 283 29.54 -11.00 4.74
C ARG A 283 30.44 -10.50 5.87
N LYS A 284 31.69 -10.13 5.55
CA LYS A 284 32.63 -9.48 6.50
C LYS A 284 32.76 -10.18 7.85
N GLY A 285 32.92 -11.50 7.86
CA GLY A 285 33.07 -12.28 9.10
C GLY A 285 31.78 -12.49 9.87
N MET A 286 30.63 -12.16 9.28
CA MET A 286 29.30 -12.41 9.82
C MET A 286 28.50 -13.32 8.89
N TYR A 287 27.49 -13.96 9.43
CA TYR A 287 26.41 -14.59 8.66
C TYR A 287 25.07 -14.05 9.11
N SER A 288 24.10 -14.12 8.22
CA SER A 288 22.74 -13.71 8.53
C SER A 288 21.76 -14.86 8.41
N THR A 289 20.73 -14.83 9.23
CA THR A 289 19.59 -15.75 9.15
C THR A 289 18.30 -14.98 8.98
N PHE A 290 17.35 -15.59 8.27
CA PHE A 290 16.01 -15.05 8.14
C PHE A 290 15.28 -15.15 9.49
N ASP A 291 14.79 -14.02 10.01
CA ASP A 291 14.04 -13.94 11.27
C ASP A 291 12.52 -13.86 11.06
N GLY A 292 12.08 -13.21 10.02
CA GLY A 292 10.66 -13.18 9.70
C GLY A 292 10.27 -12.24 8.57
N LEU A 293 9.10 -12.52 7.99
CA LEU A 293 8.45 -11.67 7.01
C LEU A 293 6.97 -11.54 7.36
N LYS A 294 6.50 -10.32 7.48
CA LYS A 294 5.08 -10.00 7.63
C LYS A 294 4.62 -9.18 6.44
N LYS A 295 3.47 -9.54 5.88
CA LYS A 295 2.92 -8.89 4.70
C LYS A 295 1.42 -8.73 4.82
N THR A 296 0.92 -7.58 4.33
CA THR A 296 -0.50 -7.27 4.20
C THR A 296 -0.75 -6.73 2.80
N ILE A 297 -1.83 -7.16 2.16
CA ILE A 297 -2.27 -6.62 0.87
C ILE A 297 -3.77 -6.38 0.93
N ASP A 298 -4.17 -5.13 0.69
CA ASP A 298 -5.55 -4.69 0.55
C ASP A 298 -5.88 -4.44 -0.91
N PHE A 299 -7.05 -4.88 -1.33
CA PHE A 299 -7.60 -4.59 -2.65
C PHE A 299 -8.88 -3.78 -2.53
N ARG A 300 -9.07 -2.85 -3.46
CA ARG A 300 -10.29 -2.06 -3.58
C ARG A 300 -10.95 -2.34 -4.93
N GLN A 301 -12.28 -2.49 -4.89
CA GLN A 301 -13.06 -2.66 -6.11
C GLN A 301 -13.28 -1.30 -6.80
N TYR A 302 -13.00 -1.25 -8.11
CA TYR A 302 -13.34 -0.15 -8.98
C TYR A 302 -13.79 -0.68 -10.33
N GLN A 303 -14.97 -0.20 -10.81
CA GLN A 303 -15.59 -0.67 -12.05
C GLN A 303 -15.66 -2.22 -12.17
N GLY A 304 -16.04 -2.88 -11.08
CA GLY A 304 -16.20 -4.34 -11.01
C GLY A 304 -14.91 -5.16 -10.94
N LYS A 305 -13.75 -4.53 -10.93
CA LYS A 305 -12.43 -5.20 -10.80
C LYS A 305 -11.70 -4.79 -9.53
N MET A 306 -10.91 -5.70 -9.00
CA MET A 306 -10.08 -5.49 -7.81
C MET A 306 -8.70 -4.96 -8.20
N TYR A 307 -8.28 -3.87 -7.57
CA TYR A 307 -6.94 -3.27 -7.72
C TYR A 307 -6.26 -3.19 -6.37
N ILE A 308 -4.94 -3.27 -6.32
CA ILE A 308 -4.21 -2.97 -5.07
C ILE A 308 -4.66 -1.59 -4.58
N ASN A 309 -4.96 -1.51 -3.28
CA ASN A 309 -5.23 -0.27 -2.57
C ASN A 309 -4.05 0.10 -1.68
N TYR A 310 -3.60 -0.87 -0.88
CA TYR A 310 -2.49 -0.69 0.05
C TYR A 310 -1.74 -2.01 0.25
N MET A 311 -0.43 -1.93 0.40
CA MET A 311 0.41 -3.10 0.61
C MET A 311 1.56 -2.77 1.55
N THR A 312 1.86 -3.65 2.50
CA THR A 312 3.01 -3.54 3.38
C THR A 312 3.81 -4.84 3.41
N VAL A 313 5.12 -4.70 3.55
CA VAL A 313 6.02 -5.82 3.83
C VAL A 313 7.04 -5.39 4.89
N THR A 314 7.18 -6.19 5.93
CA THR A 314 8.26 -6.07 6.91
C THR A 314 9.12 -7.31 6.84
N SER A 315 10.41 -7.16 6.61
CA SER A 315 11.39 -8.24 6.59
C SER A 315 12.42 -8.03 7.68
N ARG A 316 12.73 -9.06 8.47
CA ARG A 316 13.72 -9.05 9.54
C ARG A 316 14.81 -10.10 9.28
N ILE A 317 16.07 -9.68 9.48
CA ILE A 317 17.26 -10.49 9.30
C ILE A 317 18.15 -10.32 10.52
N ASN A 318 18.56 -11.42 11.13
CA ASN A 318 19.52 -11.44 12.25
C ASN A 318 20.94 -11.65 11.73
N TRP A 319 21.90 -10.86 12.24
CA TRP A 319 23.31 -10.90 11.85
C TRP A 319 24.17 -11.37 13.02
N TYR A 320 24.92 -12.45 12.81
CA TYR A 320 25.75 -13.14 13.82
C TYR A 320 27.23 -13.05 13.45
N ASP A 321 28.10 -12.95 14.47
CA ASP A 321 29.54 -13.11 14.28
C ASP A 321 29.85 -14.57 13.93
N SER A 322 30.61 -14.81 12.85
CA SER A 322 30.87 -16.16 12.35
C SER A 322 31.82 -16.98 13.25
N ARG A 323 32.50 -16.37 14.22
CA ARG A 323 33.45 -17.06 15.13
C ARG A 323 32.81 -17.32 16.48
N THR A 324 32.06 -16.35 17.00
CA THR A 324 31.47 -16.42 18.35
C THR A 324 30.03 -16.92 18.33
N GLU A 325 29.39 -16.94 17.16
CA GLU A 325 27.97 -17.25 16.95
C GLU A 325 27.03 -16.35 17.76
N GLN A 326 27.51 -15.20 18.23
CA GLN A 326 26.70 -14.24 18.95
C GLN A 326 25.96 -13.31 18.00
N LEU A 327 24.72 -12.94 18.35
CA LEU A 327 23.93 -11.94 17.63
C LEU A 327 24.62 -10.57 17.75
N ASN A 328 25.00 -9.98 16.63
CA ASN A 328 25.55 -8.63 16.56
C ASN A 328 24.46 -7.57 16.49
N PHE A 329 23.53 -7.72 15.56
CA PHE A 329 22.40 -6.81 15.38
C PHE A 329 21.33 -7.46 14.50
N GLU A 330 20.14 -6.89 14.57
CA GLU A 330 19.01 -7.15 13.69
C GLU A 330 18.92 -6.03 12.65
N THR A 331 18.57 -6.39 11.42
CA THR A 331 18.11 -5.44 10.39
C THR A 331 16.63 -5.65 10.11
N GLU A 332 15.86 -4.55 10.03
CA GLU A 332 14.46 -4.54 9.65
C GLU A 332 14.27 -3.60 8.47
N LEU A 333 13.69 -4.14 7.39
CA LEU A 333 13.22 -3.37 6.25
C LEU A 333 11.69 -3.34 6.30
N TYR A 334 11.12 -2.14 6.43
CA TYR A 334 9.69 -1.91 6.28
C TYR A 334 9.43 -1.20 4.96
N GLN A 335 8.47 -1.71 4.20
CA GLN A 335 8.07 -1.16 2.90
C GLN A 335 6.55 -1.02 2.87
N GLU A 336 6.07 0.05 2.25
CA GLU A 336 4.65 0.25 2.00
C GLU A 336 4.39 0.90 0.63
N LEU A 337 3.27 0.52 0.03
CA LEU A 337 2.76 1.08 -1.23
C LEU A 337 1.28 1.41 -1.06
N LEU A 338 0.94 2.69 -1.19
CA LEU A 338 -0.44 3.18 -1.24
C LEU A 338 -0.79 3.55 -2.69
N ILE A 339 -1.92 3.09 -3.19
CA ILE A 339 -2.42 3.50 -4.51
C ILE A 339 -3.41 4.66 -4.35
N ASN A 340 -3.00 5.82 -4.83
CA ASN A 340 -3.78 7.06 -4.77
C ASN A 340 -4.85 7.13 -5.85
N LYS A 341 -4.56 6.56 -7.05
CA LYS A 341 -5.45 6.60 -8.20
C LYS A 341 -5.28 5.37 -9.08
N VAL A 342 -6.41 4.87 -9.59
CA VAL A 342 -6.45 3.81 -10.61
C VAL A 342 -6.99 4.41 -11.92
N THR A 343 -6.33 4.11 -13.04
CA THR A 343 -6.82 4.42 -14.39
C THR A 343 -6.99 3.09 -15.14
N PRO A 344 -8.21 2.54 -15.18
CA PRO A 344 -8.50 1.28 -15.86
C PRO A 344 -8.55 1.47 -17.39
N ASP A 345 -8.44 0.36 -18.12
CA ASP A 345 -8.62 0.26 -19.58
C ASP A 345 -7.83 1.34 -20.35
N THR A 346 -6.61 1.62 -19.88
CA THR A 346 -5.79 2.71 -20.43
C THR A 346 -5.18 2.36 -21.77
N GLN A 347 -5.05 3.36 -22.66
CA GLN A 347 -4.19 3.30 -23.86
C GLN A 347 -2.79 3.85 -23.59
N GLU A 348 -2.59 4.55 -22.48
CA GLU A 348 -1.29 5.06 -22.07
C GLU A 348 -0.41 3.91 -21.57
N ARG A 349 0.81 3.86 -22.09
CA ARG A 349 1.80 2.86 -21.69
C ARG A 349 3.11 3.56 -21.33
N ILE A 350 3.70 3.18 -20.20
CA ILE A 350 5.03 3.66 -19.85
C ILE A 350 6.04 3.20 -20.89
N ALA A 351 6.66 4.14 -21.60
CA ALA A 351 7.67 3.85 -22.61
C ALA A 351 8.92 3.22 -21.98
N SER A 352 9.69 2.48 -22.79
CA SER A 352 10.93 1.86 -22.29
C SER A 352 11.99 2.86 -21.84
N THR A 353 11.94 4.09 -22.37
CA THR A 353 12.80 5.21 -22.00
C THR A 353 12.38 5.88 -20.68
N GLU A 354 11.11 5.76 -20.30
CA GLU A 354 10.54 6.31 -19.06
C GLU A 354 10.52 5.31 -17.93
N LYS A 355 10.60 4.00 -18.28
CA LYS A 355 10.63 2.93 -17.29
C LYS A 355 11.86 3.08 -16.40
N MET A 356 11.65 3.03 -15.11
CA MET A 356 12.72 2.94 -14.12
C MET A 356 13.63 1.75 -14.46
N LYS A 357 14.94 1.96 -14.47
CA LYS A 357 15.94 0.93 -14.77
C LYS A 357 16.14 0.03 -13.54
N ASN A 358 16.89 -1.07 -13.72
CA ASN A 358 17.11 -2.12 -12.70
C ASN A 358 18.00 -1.68 -11.52
N TYR A 359 17.96 -0.43 -11.10
CA TYR A 359 18.66 0.05 -9.92
C TYR A 359 17.67 0.73 -8.98
N GLY A 360 17.92 0.59 -7.69
CA GLY A 360 17.01 1.02 -6.65
C GLY A 360 16.70 2.51 -6.68
N LEU A 361 15.59 2.87 -6.08
CA LEU A 361 15.13 4.26 -5.95
C LEU A 361 16.17 5.15 -5.25
N GLN A 362 16.99 4.60 -4.36
CA GLN A 362 18.08 5.28 -3.65
C GLN A 362 19.17 5.85 -4.58
N TYR A 363 19.25 5.40 -5.81
CA TYR A 363 20.21 5.89 -6.82
C TYR A 363 19.57 6.85 -7.83
N GLN A 364 18.30 7.22 -7.60
CA GLN A 364 17.61 8.20 -8.43
C GLN A 364 17.91 9.60 -7.90
N ASP A 365 18.51 10.43 -8.72
CA ASP A 365 18.78 11.83 -8.42
C ASP A 365 17.67 12.71 -9.00
N ARG A 366 16.91 13.39 -8.13
CA ARG A 366 15.88 14.37 -8.49
C ARG A 366 15.90 15.52 -7.48
N PRO A 367 15.84 16.77 -7.94
CA PRO A 367 15.68 17.91 -7.05
C PRO A 367 14.39 17.78 -6.22
N TYR A 368 14.48 18.04 -4.93
CA TYR A 368 13.34 18.03 -4.03
C TYR A 368 12.25 19.04 -4.44
N ASN A 369 11.05 18.58 -4.67
CA ASN A 369 9.90 19.40 -5.05
C ASN A 369 8.91 19.53 -3.89
N LYS A 370 9.12 20.53 -3.02
CA LYS A 370 8.30 20.78 -1.83
C LYS A 370 6.81 20.99 -2.17
N GLU A 371 6.50 21.72 -3.25
CA GLU A 371 5.12 21.99 -3.65
C GLU A 371 4.39 20.70 -4.08
N PHE A 372 5.08 19.83 -4.81
CA PHE A 372 4.54 18.53 -5.17
C PHE A 372 4.16 17.71 -3.92
N TRP A 373 5.10 17.55 -2.99
CA TRP A 373 4.90 16.74 -1.80
C TRP A 373 3.84 17.30 -0.84
N ALA A 374 3.68 18.62 -0.78
CA ALA A 374 2.63 19.27 0.01
C ALA A 374 1.19 18.98 -0.50
N ASN A 375 1.04 18.58 -1.77
CA ASN A 375 -0.25 18.31 -2.41
C ASN A 375 -0.43 16.84 -2.83
N TYR A 376 0.56 15.98 -2.59
CA TYR A 376 0.50 14.57 -2.94
C TYR A 376 -0.07 13.75 -1.78
N ASN A 377 -0.94 12.76 -2.11
CA ASN A 377 -1.47 11.87 -1.10
C ASN A 377 -0.37 10.91 -0.61
N VAL A 378 0.11 11.17 0.58
CA VAL A 378 1.05 10.33 1.33
C VAL A 378 0.34 9.76 2.55
N ILE A 379 0.90 8.71 3.16
CA ILE A 379 0.41 8.25 4.45
C ILE A 379 0.87 9.25 5.50
N LYS A 380 -0.09 9.80 6.25
CA LYS A 380 0.17 10.82 7.27
C LYS A 380 1.13 10.28 8.34
N GLU A 381 2.06 11.12 8.77
CA GLU A 381 3.02 10.77 9.81
C GLU A 381 2.37 10.34 11.12
N THR A 382 2.95 9.34 11.78
CA THR A 382 2.50 8.79 13.07
C THR A 382 3.51 9.12 14.18
N PRO A 383 3.22 8.86 15.46
CA PRO A 383 4.23 8.89 16.52
C PRO A 383 5.38 7.90 16.29
N LEU A 384 5.16 6.80 15.55
CA LEU A 384 6.25 5.92 15.12
C LEU A 384 7.17 6.67 14.14
N ASP A 385 6.58 7.47 13.24
CA ASP A 385 7.35 8.34 12.34
C ASP A 385 8.10 9.42 13.13
N ARG A 386 7.60 9.88 14.28
CA ARG A 386 8.36 10.76 15.19
C ARG A 386 9.65 10.11 15.69
N LYS A 387 9.64 8.78 15.94
CA LYS A 387 10.88 8.06 16.26
C LYS A 387 11.80 7.98 15.05
N ILE A 388 11.25 7.76 13.87
CA ILE A 388 12.02 7.81 12.62
C ILE A 388 12.66 9.19 12.47
N LEU A 389 11.88 10.26 12.58
CA LEU A 389 12.37 11.63 12.55
C LEU A 389 13.46 11.86 13.59
N ALA A 390 13.22 11.52 14.87
CA ALA A 390 14.17 11.69 15.95
C ALA A 390 15.49 10.93 15.72
N ASP A 391 15.45 9.75 15.09
CA ASP A 391 16.66 8.98 14.75
C ASP A 391 17.40 9.58 13.54
N LEU A 392 16.68 10.07 12.52
CA LEU A 392 17.27 10.60 11.30
C LEU A 392 17.71 12.06 11.40
N GLU A 393 17.06 12.87 12.25
CA GLU A 393 17.34 14.30 12.43
C GLU A 393 18.44 14.62 13.45
N LYS A 394 19.17 13.63 13.93
CA LYS A 394 20.24 13.82 14.94
C LYS A 394 21.31 14.82 14.51
N GLN A 395 21.51 15.03 13.21
CA GLN A 395 22.52 15.93 12.68
C GLN A 395 21.88 17.16 12.05
N ILE A 396 20.94 16.99 11.13
CA ILE A 396 20.22 18.06 10.43
C ILE A 396 18.75 17.66 10.24
N PRO A 397 17.82 18.65 10.17
CA PRO A 397 16.40 18.39 9.89
C PRO A 397 16.19 17.59 8.61
N LEU A 398 15.20 16.69 8.60
CA LEU A 398 14.92 15.80 7.47
C LEU A 398 14.61 16.57 6.17
N GLU A 399 13.88 17.69 6.27
CA GLU A 399 13.58 18.54 5.13
C GLU A 399 14.86 19.07 4.45
N GLN A 400 15.87 19.46 5.24
CA GLN A 400 17.16 19.87 4.69
C GLN A 400 17.97 18.72 4.09
N GLN A 401 17.75 17.47 4.59
CA GLN A 401 18.36 16.29 4.00
C GLN A 401 17.81 16.00 2.61
N PHE A 402 16.53 16.31 2.37
CA PHE A 402 15.89 16.12 1.05
C PHE A 402 16.38 17.13 0.00
N GLU A 403 16.89 18.28 0.43
CA GLU A 403 17.40 19.34 -0.45
C GLU A 403 18.85 19.08 -0.92
N ASN A 404 19.58 18.16 -0.26
CA ASN A 404 20.95 17.80 -0.58
C ASN A 404 21.02 16.57 -1.50
#